data_4c49efdd91ca1567d91d93faff042142
#
_entry.id   4c49efdd91ca1567d91d93faff042142
#
_cell.length_a   1.000
_cell.length_b   1.000
_cell.length_c   1.000
_cell.angle_alpha   90.00
_cell.angle_beta   90.00
_cell.angle_gamma   90.00
#
_symmetry.space_group_name_H-M   'P 1'
#
loop_
_entity.id
_entity.type
_entity.pdbx_description
1 polymer ?
#
loop_
_entity_poly.entity_id
_entity_poly.type
_entity_poly.pdbx_seq_one_letter_code
_entity_poly.pdbx_strand_id
1 'polypeptide(L)'
;IRVLALTQVAGILAQILLGGVTVLTKLNPFTVSSHFLLSIALIPPTLSLRERILDKARTQVLPTTRALIRIVTLLSLIVITLGTVVTGSGPHAGDIQAKRYHLDPRMISWLHADSVIALIGLTLALLLVIKVSEPQPVQAFIAPKVLLFLILCLSQGLIGYIQYFTHLPEALVAVHLLGAALIWLSIWNISFKSQAFSRR
;
A
#
# COMPACT_ATOMS: atom_id res chain seq x y z
N ILE A 1 -19.73 1.80 13.57
CA ILE A 1 -18.67 1.27 14.43
C ILE A 1 -18.75 -0.25 14.52
N ARG A 2 -19.92 -0.85 14.94
CA ARG A 2 -20.04 -2.32 15.11
C ARG A 2 -19.63 -3.12 13.87
N VAL A 3 -20.09 -2.76 12.68
CA VAL A 3 -19.74 -3.45 11.42
C VAL A 3 -18.22 -3.43 11.20
N LEU A 4 -17.58 -2.28 11.37
CA LEU A 4 -16.12 -2.17 11.19
C LEU A 4 -15.34 -3.01 12.21
N ALA A 5 -15.81 -3.06 13.47
CA ALA A 5 -15.21 -3.90 14.51
C ALA A 5 -15.36 -5.39 14.17
N LEU A 6 -16.55 -5.83 13.74
CA LEU A 6 -16.79 -7.20 13.29
C LEU A 6 -15.96 -7.57 12.08
N THR A 7 -15.77 -6.64 11.14
CA THR A 7 -14.88 -6.84 9.98
C THR A 7 -13.44 -7.13 10.43
N GLN A 8 -12.94 -6.47 11.50
CA GLN A 8 -11.60 -6.77 12.03
C GLN A 8 -11.51 -8.18 12.60
N VAL A 9 -12.49 -8.58 13.41
CA VAL A 9 -12.53 -9.94 14.00
C VAL A 9 -12.59 -10.99 12.88
N ALA A 10 -13.52 -10.83 11.93
CA ALA A 10 -13.64 -11.74 10.81
C ALA A 10 -12.37 -11.79 9.94
N GLY A 11 -11.74 -10.63 9.73
CA GLY A 11 -10.48 -10.52 9.00
C GLY A 11 -9.33 -11.24 9.70
N ILE A 12 -9.20 -11.14 11.02
CA ILE A 12 -8.18 -11.86 11.79
C ILE A 12 -8.42 -13.38 11.70
N LEU A 13 -9.67 -13.83 11.82
CA LEU A 13 -9.98 -15.24 11.66
C LEU A 13 -9.64 -15.75 10.25
N ALA A 14 -9.96 -14.97 9.22
CA ALA A 14 -9.57 -15.27 7.84
C ALA A 14 -8.04 -15.32 7.67
N GLN A 15 -7.29 -14.43 8.34
CA GLN A 15 -5.82 -14.44 8.34
C GLN A 15 -5.25 -15.72 8.98
N ILE A 16 -5.82 -16.17 10.09
CA ILE A 16 -5.40 -17.42 10.75
C ILE A 16 -5.60 -18.61 9.80
N LEU A 17 -6.77 -18.70 9.17
CA LEU A 17 -7.08 -19.78 8.22
C LEU A 17 -6.15 -19.73 7.00
N LEU A 18 -6.01 -18.56 6.38
CA LEU A 18 -5.18 -18.42 5.19
C LEU A 18 -3.68 -18.59 5.51
N GLY A 19 -3.23 -18.18 6.70
CA GLY A 19 -1.89 -18.44 7.20
C GLY A 19 -1.63 -19.95 7.36
N GLY A 20 -2.57 -20.68 7.94
CA GLY A 20 -2.52 -22.13 8.03
C GLY A 20 -2.44 -22.81 6.65
N VAL A 21 -3.28 -22.39 5.70
CA VAL A 21 -3.22 -22.85 4.31
C VAL A 21 -1.86 -22.56 3.68
N THR A 22 -1.29 -21.39 3.94
CA THR A 22 0.03 -20.99 3.40
C THR A 22 1.13 -21.95 3.88
N VAL A 23 1.12 -22.34 5.15
CA VAL A 23 2.08 -23.32 5.70
C VAL A 23 1.83 -24.71 5.10
N LEU A 24 0.57 -25.19 5.09
CA LEU A 24 0.21 -26.51 4.57
C LEU A 24 0.53 -26.66 3.07
N THR A 25 0.47 -25.57 2.30
CA THR A 25 0.81 -25.56 0.88
C THR A 25 2.31 -25.31 0.61
N LYS A 26 3.16 -25.38 1.63
CA LYS A 26 4.62 -25.18 1.55
C LYS A 26 4.96 -23.87 0.89
N LEU A 27 4.41 -22.78 1.41
CA LEU A 27 4.63 -21.39 0.94
C LEU A 27 4.33 -21.21 -0.56
N ASN A 28 3.23 -21.81 -1.03
CA ASN A 28 2.77 -21.59 -2.41
C ASN A 28 2.61 -20.07 -2.66
N PRO A 29 3.15 -19.51 -3.76
CA PRO A 29 3.17 -18.07 -3.98
C PRO A 29 1.78 -17.45 -4.05
N PHE A 30 0.74 -18.17 -4.50
CA PHE A 30 -0.64 -17.68 -4.47
C PHE A 30 -1.16 -17.50 -3.05
N THR A 31 -0.88 -18.45 -2.15
CA THR A 31 -1.35 -18.37 -0.75
C THR A 31 -0.57 -17.31 0.02
N VAL A 32 0.74 -17.19 -0.21
CA VAL A 32 1.59 -16.13 0.38
C VAL A 32 1.10 -14.75 -0.05
N SER A 33 0.91 -14.52 -1.37
CA SER A 33 0.40 -13.26 -1.91
C SER A 33 -0.99 -12.93 -1.38
N SER A 34 -1.90 -13.92 -1.33
CA SER A 34 -3.25 -13.74 -0.82
C SER A 34 -3.25 -13.39 0.67
N HIS A 35 -2.40 -14.03 1.47
CA HIS A 35 -2.26 -13.73 2.90
C HIS A 35 -1.76 -12.30 3.15
N PHE A 36 -0.77 -11.86 2.40
CA PHE A 36 -0.28 -10.48 2.45
C PHE A 36 -1.34 -9.48 1.99
N LEU A 37 -2.00 -9.71 0.85
CA LEU A 37 -3.03 -8.82 0.32
C LEU A 37 -4.27 -8.75 1.23
N LEU A 38 -4.62 -9.82 1.92
CA LEU A 38 -5.67 -9.79 2.94
C LEU A 38 -5.26 -8.90 4.12
N SER A 39 -3.98 -8.94 4.56
CA SER A 39 -3.46 -8.02 5.59
C SER A 39 -3.58 -6.56 5.13
N ILE A 40 -3.21 -6.28 3.88
CA ILE A 40 -3.34 -4.95 3.26
C ILE A 40 -4.81 -4.51 3.21
N ALA A 41 -5.74 -5.41 2.87
CA ALA A 41 -7.18 -5.11 2.81
C ALA A 41 -7.80 -4.79 4.18
N LEU A 42 -7.20 -5.22 5.29
CA LEU A 42 -7.67 -4.92 6.66
C LEU A 42 -7.24 -3.53 7.15
N ILE A 43 -6.26 -2.89 6.55
CA ILE A 43 -5.78 -1.56 6.96
C ILE A 43 -6.85 -0.47 6.79
N PRO A 44 -7.56 -0.33 5.64
CA PRO A 44 -8.56 0.72 5.45
C PRO A 44 -9.72 0.66 6.47
N PRO A 45 -10.37 -0.48 6.74
CA PRO A 45 -11.42 -0.53 7.74
C PRO A 45 -10.91 -0.28 9.16
N THR A 46 -9.67 -0.68 9.49
CA THR A 46 -9.02 -0.35 10.78
C THR A 46 -8.85 1.17 10.93
N LEU A 47 -8.32 1.83 9.89
CA LEU A 47 -8.20 3.29 9.87
C LEU A 47 -9.57 3.97 9.96
N SER A 48 -10.57 3.49 9.22
CA SER A 48 -11.93 4.03 9.28
C SER A 48 -12.52 3.93 10.67
N LEU A 49 -12.31 2.79 11.36
CA LEU A 49 -12.76 2.61 12.74
C LEU A 49 -12.05 3.60 13.68
N ARG A 50 -10.73 3.70 13.59
CA ARG A 50 -9.93 4.64 14.37
C ARG A 50 -10.36 6.09 14.17
N GLU A 51 -10.56 6.53 12.93
CA GLU A 51 -10.98 7.90 12.60
C GLU A 51 -12.38 8.23 13.11
N ARG A 52 -13.28 7.24 13.19
CA ARG A 52 -14.63 7.41 13.75
C ARG A 52 -14.62 7.46 15.27
N ILE A 53 -13.73 6.72 15.93
CA ILE A 53 -13.62 6.71 17.40
C ILE A 53 -12.97 8.01 17.88
N LEU A 54 -11.93 8.50 17.18
CA LEU A 54 -11.14 9.65 17.61
C LEU A 54 -11.67 11.00 17.09
N ASP A 55 -12.75 11.00 16.29
CA ASP A 55 -13.37 12.18 15.67
C ASP A 55 -12.33 13.19 15.11
N LYS A 56 -11.39 12.68 14.34
CA LYS A 56 -10.25 13.48 13.86
C LYS A 56 -10.64 14.44 12.74
N ALA A 57 -9.97 15.59 12.72
CA ALA A 57 -10.14 16.65 11.73
C ALA A 57 -10.01 16.13 10.28
N ARG A 58 -10.90 16.60 9.43
CA ARG A 58 -10.95 16.32 7.98
C ARG A 58 -11.14 17.63 7.23
N THR A 59 -10.81 17.63 5.96
CA THR A 59 -11.04 18.78 5.07
C THR A 59 -11.66 18.32 3.76
N GLN A 60 -12.46 19.18 3.15
CA GLN A 60 -13.01 18.89 1.83
C GLN A 60 -12.07 19.44 0.78
N VAL A 61 -11.60 18.56 -0.09
CA VAL A 61 -10.78 18.93 -1.25
C VAL A 61 -11.64 19.08 -2.51
N LEU A 62 -11.11 19.79 -3.50
CA LEU A 62 -11.73 19.93 -4.83
C LEU A 62 -11.93 18.58 -5.52
N PRO A 63 -12.92 18.47 -6.44
CA PRO A 63 -13.17 17.22 -7.16
C PRO A 63 -11.96 16.70 -7.91
N THR A 64 -11.15 17.56 -8.52
CA THR A 64 -9.90 17.19 -9.23
C THR A 64 -8.88 16.58 -8.30
N THR A 65 -8.62 17.21 -7.16
CA THR A 65 -7.71 16.68 -6.11
C THR A 65 -8.20 15.32 -5.61
N ARG A 66 -9.51 15.20 -5.40
CA ARG A 66 -10.12 13.92 -4.96
C ARG A 66 -9.98 12.83 -6.00
N ALA A 67 -10.16 13.15 -7.29
CA ALA A 67 -9.98 12.20 -8.39
C ALA A 67 -8.52 11.71 -8.43
N LEU A 68 -7.55 12.61 -8.34
CA LEU A 68 -6.13 12.24 -8.28
C LEU A 68 -5.79 11.37 -7.07
N ILE A 69 -6.32 11.68 -5.87
CA ILE A 69 -6.14 10.84 -4.68
C ILE A 69 -6.64 9.41 -4.95
N ARG A 70 -7.81 9.27 -5.61
CA ARG A 70 -8.35 7.94 -5.96
C ARG A 70 -7.46 7.20 -6.95
N ILE A 71 -6.95 7.89 -7.98
CA ILE A 71 -6.04 7.30 -8.97
C ILE A 71 -4.74 6.85 -8.29
N VAL A 72 -4.14 7.69 -7.45
CA VAL A 72 -2.93 7.35 -6.68
C VAL A 72 -3.20 6.17 -5.75
N THR A 73 -4.37 6.10 -5.10
CA THR A 73 -4.76 4.97 -4.25
C THR A 73 -4.87 3.67 -5.05
N LEU A 74 -5.53 3.71 -6.21
CA LEU A 74 -5.66 2.55 -7.10
C LEU A 74 -4.29 2.09 -7.62
N LEU A 75 -3.47 3.02 -8.08
CA LEU A 75 -2.13 2.69 -8.56
C LEU A 75 -1.24 2.13 -7.42
N SER A 76 -1.38 2.64 -6.19
CA SER A 76 -0.69 2.05 -5.02
C SER A 76 -1.09 0.59 -4.79
N LEU A 77 -2.37 0.25 -4.95
CA LEU A 77 -2.83 -1.14 -4.85
C LEU A 77 -2.22 -2.00 -5.96
N ILE A 78 -2.17 -1.49 -7.19
CA ILE A 78 -1.56 -2.19 -8.34
C ILE A 78 -0.07 -2.44 -8.05
N VAL A 79 0.67 -1.42 -7.61
CA VAL A 79 2.10 -1.53 -7.25
C VAL A 79 2.32 -2.59 -6.16
N ILE A 80 1.52 -2.57 -5.09
CA ILE A 80 1.61 -3.55 -4.00
C ILE A 80 1.32 -4.97 -4.53
N THR A 81 0.29 -5.13 -5.36
CA THR A 81 -0.07 -6.41 -5.96
C THR A 81 1.06 -6.93 -6.86
N LEU A 82 1.62 -6.09 -7.74
CA LEU A 82 2.77 -6.44 -8.56
C LEU A 82 3.98 -6.81 -7.71
N GLY A 83 4.22 -6.12 -6.57
CA GLY A 83 5.26 -6.48 -5.61
C GLY A 83 5.10 -7.91 -5.07
N THR A 84 3.87 -8.38 -4.83
CA THR A 84 3.64 -9.78 -4.44
C THR A 84 3.96 -10.75 -5.57
N VAL A 85 3.72 -10.37 -6.82
CA VAL A 85 4.06 -11.18 -7.99
C VAL A 85 5.58 -11.23 -8.19
N VAL A 86 6.30 -10.12 -7.98
CA VAL A 86 7.78 -10.10 -7.98
C VAL A 86 8.32 -11.08 -6.93
N THR A 87 7.82 -11.01 -5.70
CA THR A 87 8.22 -11.92 -4.61
C THR A 87 7.95 -13.39 -4.97
N GLY A 88 6.79 -13.68 -5.54
CA GLY A 88 6.40 -15.04 -5.92
C GLY A 88 7.10 -15.57 -7.18
N SER A 89 7.70 -14.71 -8.01
CA SER A 89 8.44 -15.09 -9.22
C SER A 89 9.95 -15.17 -8.99
N GLY A 90 10.48 -14.38 -8.05
CA GLY A 90 11.90 -14.30 -7.71
C GLY A 90 12.39 -15.39 -6.78
N PRO A 91 13.68 -15.40 -6.44
CA PRO A 91 14.21 -16.26 -5.38
C PRO A 91 13.59 -15.85 -4.04
N HIS A 92 13.15 -16.84 -3.23
CA HIS A 92 12.74 -16.56 -1.86
C HIS A 92 13.94 -16.35 -0.97
N ALA A 93 13.98 -15.26 -0.25
CA ALA A 93 14.92 -15.11 0.85
C ALA A 93 14.59 -16.20 1.90
N GLY A 94 15.54 -17.11 2.14
CA GLY A 94 15.45 -18.13 3.17
C GLY A 94 14.78 -19.46 2.78
N ASP A 95 14.08 -19.58 1.65
CA ASP A 95 13.49 -20.84 1.20
C ASP A 95 13.65 -21.08 -0.31
N ILE A 96 14.63 -21.90 -0.65
CA ILE A 96 14.96 -22.26 -2.04
C ILE A 96 13.95 -23.29 -2.61
N GLN A 97 13.25 -24.05 -1.75
CA GLN A 97 12.36 -25.13 -2.16
C GLN A 97 10.92 -24.70 -2.41
N ALA A 98 10.53 -23.49 -1.99
CA ALA A 98 9.19 -22.99 -2.19
C ALA A 98 8.87 -22.85 -3.69
N LYS A 99 7.62 -23.17 -4.06
CA LYS A 99 7.14 -23.01 -5.45
C LYS A 99 7.24 -21.56 -5.89
N ARG A 100 7.33 -21.35 -7.20
CA ARG A 100 7.39 -20.04 -7.85
C ARG A 100 6.23 -19.88 -8.84
N TYR A 101 5.89 -18.63 -9.15
CA TYR A 101 5.13 -18.34 -10.35
C TYR A 101 6.01 -18.67 -11.58
N HIS A 102 5.42 -19.26 -12.62
CA HIS A 102 6.09 -19.52 -13.90
C HIS A 102 6.10 -18.25 -14.77
N LEU A 103 6.65 -17.16 -14.22
CA LEU A 103 6.78 -15.86 -14.88
C LEU A 103 8.26 -15.46 -14.91
N ASP A 104 8.65 -14.69 -15.92
CA ASP A 104 10.00 -14.13 -15.98
C ASP A 104 10.20 -13.10 -14.84
N PRO A 105 11.06 -13.37 -13.83
CA PRO A 105 11.26 -12.49 -12.69
C PRO A 105 11.76 -11.11 -13.09
N ARG A 106 12.55 -11.03 -14.16
CA ARG A 106 13.11 -9.77 -14.66
C ARG A 106 12.03 -8.89 -15.25
N MET A 107 11.17 -9.45 -16.08
CA MET A 107 10.07 -8.71 -16.71
C MET A 107 9.09 -8.18 -15.64
N ILE A 108 8.72 -9.02 -14.65
CA ILE A 108 7.79 -8.61 -13.60
C ILE A 108 8.42 -7.56 -12.68
N SER A 109 9.73 -7.66 -12.38
CA SER A 109 10.43 -6.64 -11.59
C SER A 109 10.47 -5.29 -12.31
N TRP A 110 10.65 -5.28 -13.63
CA TRP A 110 10.61 -4.04 -14.40
C TRP A 110 9.20 -3.45 -14.45
N LEU A 111 8.16 -4.26 -14.66
CA LEU A 111 6.79 -3.79 -14.64
C LEU A 111 6.41 -3.18 -13.29
N HIS A 112 6.87 -3.79 -12.19
CA HIS A 112 6.70 -3.24 -10.85
C HIS A 112 7.43 -1.90 -10.70
N ALA A 113 8.70 -1.81 -11.12
CA ALA A 113 9.50 -0.60 -11.03
C ALA A 113 8.90 0.55 -11.86
N ASP A 114 8.46 0.29 -13.10
CA ASP A 114 7.79 1.28 -13.95
C ASP A 114 6.49 1.79 -13.31
N SER A 115 5.73 0.89 -12.68
CA SER A 115 4.51 1.27 -11.95
C SER A 115 4.83 2.15 -10.72
N VAL A 116 5.96 1.92 -10.03
CA VAL A 116 6.46 2.78 -8.94
C VAL A 116 6.84 4.16 -9.47
N ILE A 117 7.53 4.24 -10.62
CA ILE A 117 7.89 5.52 -11.28
C ILE A 117 6.61 6.30 -11.62
N ALA A 118 5.61 5.64 -12.19
CA ALA A 118 4.30 6.25 -12.48
C ALA A 118 3.61 6.75 -11.20
N LEU A 119 3.68 5.97 -10.10
CA LEU A 119 3.11 6.36 -8.80
C LEU A 119 3.79 7.61 -8.24
N ILE A 120 5.11 7.69 -8.32
CA ILE A 120 5.88 8.87 -7.90
C ILE A 120 5.48 10.08 -8.75
N GLY A 121 5.43 9.96 -10.08
CA GLY A 121 5.03 11.03 -10.99
C GLY A 121 3.62 11.56 -10.71
N LEU A 122 2.64 10.66 -10.51
CA LEU A 122 1.27 11.04 -10.14
C LEU A 122 1.18 11.67 -8.75
N THR A 123 2.03 11.25 -7.81
CA THR A 123 2.08 11.86 -6.47
C THR A 123 2.65 13.29 -6.53
N LEU A 124 3.66 13.52 -7.36
CA LEU A 124 4.18 14.88 -7.63
C LEU A 124 3.11 15.76 -8.29
N ALA A 125 2.38 15.23 -9.28
CA ALA A 125 1.26 15.94 -9.90
C ALA A 125 0.16 16.27 -8.89
N LEU A 126 -0.19 15.33 -8.00
CA LEU A 126 -1.15 15.55 -6.92
C LEU A 126 -0.67 16.67 -5.98
N LEU A 127 0.61 16.67 -5.59
CA LEU A 127 1.18 17.71 -4.73
C LEU A 127 1.14 19.08 -5.40
N LEU A 128 1.44 19.15 -6.69
CA LEU A 128 1.35 20.37 -7.49
C LEU A 128 -0.08 20.89 -7.58
N VAL A 129 -1.06 20.03 -7.90
CA VAL A 129 -2.47 20.40 -7.97
C VAL A 129 -2.96 20.94 -6.62
N ILE A 130 -2.60 20.29 -5.51
CA ILE A 130 -2.94 20.79 -4.17
C ILE A 130 -2.38 22.22 -3.97
N LYS A 131 -1.11 22.44 -4.31
CA LYS A 131 -0.46 23.73 -4.11
C LYS A 131 -0.99 24.85 -5.00
N VAL A 132 -1.49 24.52 -6.19
CA VAL A 132 -1.97 25.53 -7.16
C VAL A 132 -3.47 25.79 -7.02
N SER A 133 -4.26 24.75 -6.73
CA SER A 133 -5.72 24.81 -6.87
C SER A 133 -6.47 24.86 -5.54
N GLU A 134 -5.90 24.30 -4.46
CA GLU A 134 -6.60 24.24 -3.17
C GLU A 134 -6.43 25.55 -2.37
N PRO A 135 -7.42 25.93 -1.54
CA PRO A 135 -7.26 27.04 -0.59
C PRO A 135 -6.15 26.78 0.44
N GLN A 136 -5.49 27.85 0.92
CA GLN A 136 -4.36 27.77 1.87
C GLN A 136 -4.62 26.85 3.09
N PRO A 137 -5.77 26.87 3.78
CA PRO A 137 -6.01 25.98 4.90
C PRO A 137 -6.01 24.49 4.51
N VAL A 138 -6.52 24.18 3.32
CA VAL A 138 -6.55 22.80 2.76
C VAL A 138 -5.14 22.37 2.38
N GLN A 139 -4.37 23.26 1.72
CA GLN A 139 -2.96 23.00 1.39
C GLN A 139 -2.16 22.67 2.65
N ALA A 140 -2.23 23.52 3.68
CA ALA A 140 -1.50 23.33 4.93
C ALA A 140 -1.86 22.00 5.63
N PHE A 141 -3.09 21.52 5.45
CA PHE A 141 -3.56 20.30 6.07
C PHE A 141 -3.21 19.02 5.28
N ILE A 142 -3.32 19.05 3.95
CA ILE A 142 -3.18 17.84 3.09
C ILE A 142 -1.75 17.71 2.52
N ALA A 143 -1.10 18.81 2.09
CA ALA A 143 0.20 18.73 1.42
C ALA A 143 1.30 18.02 2.24
N PRO A 144 1.44 18.21 3.56
CA PRO A 144 2.43 17.50 4.36
C PRO A 144 2.22 15.98 4.36
N LYS A 145 0.96 15.52 4.28
CA LYS A 145 0.62 14.09 4.23
C LYS A 145 0.99 13.48 2.87
N VAL A 146 0.76 14.23 1.78
CA VAL A 146 1.17 13.82 0.43
C VAL A 146 2.70 13.82 0.30
N LEU A 147 3.38 14.79 0.92
CA LEU A 147 4.84 14.82 0.96
C LEU A 147 5.41 13.61 1.72
N LEU A 148 4.83 13.26 2.88
CA LEU A 148 5.22 12.05 3.61
C LEU A 148 5.02 10.79 2.76
N PHE A 149 3.88 10.69 2.06
CA PHE A 149 3.62 9.59 1.14
C PHE A 149 4.68 9.52 0.02
N LEU A 150 5.05 10.65 -0.57
CA LEU A 150 6.09 10.73 -1.59
C LEU A 150 7.45 10.26 -1.05
N ILE A 151 7.83 10.70 0.16
CA ILE A 151 9.08 10.29 0.82
C ILE A 151 9.08 8.76 1.04
N LEU A 152 7.95 8.19 1.47
CA LEU A 152 7.82 6.75 1.63
C LEU A 152 7.98 6.02 0.28
N CYS A 153 7.36 6.52 -0.80
CA CYS A 153 7.51 5.93 -2.14
C CYS A 153 8.97 5.97 -2.62
N LEU A 154 9.64 7.11 -2.46
CA LEU A 154 11.06 7.26 -2.84
C LEU A 154 11.97 6.34 -2.02
N SER A 155 11.75 6.24 -0.71
CA SER A 155 12.50 5.34 0.17
C SER A 155 12.32 3.88 -0.25
N GLN A 156 11.11 3.47 -0.60
CA GLN A 156 10.82 2.11 -1.05
C GLN A 156 11.40 1.82 -2.42
N GLY A 157 11.39 2.80 -3.34
CA GLY A 157 12.10 2.69 -4.61
C GLY A 157 13.59 2.45 -4.42
N LEU A 158 14.23 3.23 -3.52
CA LEU A 158 15.64 3.05 -3.19
C LEU A 158 15.93 1.66 -2.58
N ILE A 159 15.12 1.22 -1.61
CA ILE A 159 15.24 -0.11 -1.03
C ILE A 159 15.08 -1.19 -2.10
N GLY A 160 14.10 -1.06 -3.00
CA GLY A 160 13.87 -1.99 -4.10
C GLY A 160 15.07 -2.10 -5.05
N TYR A 161 15.71 -0.99 -5.41
CA TYR A 161 16.97 -1.01 -6.19
C TYR A 161 18.10 -1.68 -5.43
N ILE A 162 18.31 -1.37 -4.16
CA ILE A 162 19.33 -2.02 -3.34
C ILE A 162 19.08 -3.53 -3.29
N GLN A 163 17.84 -3.97 -3.05
CA GLN A 163 17.47 -5.39 -3.08
C GLN A 163 17.80 -6.06 -4.41
N TYR A 164 17.50 -5.41 -5.51
CA TYR A 164 17.75 -5.94 -6.85
C TYR A 164 19.26 -6.18 -7.10
N PHE A 165 20.11 -5.24 -6.69
CA PHE A 165 21.56 -5.34 -6.89
C PHE A 165 22.27 -6.19 -5.84
N THR A 166 21.69 -6.42 -4.66
CA THR A 166 22.28 -7.18 -3.57
C THR A 166 21.74 -8.61 -3.44
N HIS A 167 21.01 -9.11 -4.45
CA HIS A 167 20.43 -10.46 -4.47
C HIS A 167 19.43 -10.75 -3.35
N LEU A 168 18.60 -9.74 -3.00
CA LEU A 168 17.45 -9.85 -2.09
C LEU A 168 17.80 -10.28 -0.66
N PRO A 169 18.64 -9.54 0.11
CA PRO A 169 18.88 -9.83 1.51
C PRO A 169 17.57 -9.85 2.31
N GLU A 170 17.36 -10.86 3.14
CA GLU A 170 16.13 -11.11 3.90
C GLU A 170 15.67 -9.91 4.74
N ALA A 171 16.62 -9.25 5.41
CA ALA A 171 16.34 -8.06 6.22
C ALA A 171 15.77 -6.90 5.37
N LEU A 172 16.31 -6.69 4.16
CA LEU A 172 15.78 -5.67 3.24
C LEU A 172 14.40 -6.04 2.71
N VAL A 173 14.13 -7.34 2.47
CA VAL A 173 12.79 -7.81 2.09
C VAL A 173 11.78 -7.50 3.20
N ALA A 174 12.12 -7.77 4.45
CA ALA A 174 11.26 -7.46 5.60
C ALA A 174 10.98 -5.95 5.73
N VAL A 175 12.01 -5.11 5.56
CA VAL A 175 11.88 -3.64 5.58
C VAL A 175 11.02 -3.15 4.42
N HIS A 176 11.17 -3.74 3.22
CA HIS A 176 10.36 -3.39 2.05
C HIS A 176 8.88 -3.76 2.24
N LEU A 177 8.58 -4.93 2.82
CA LEU A 177 7.21 -5.33 3.16
C LEU A 177 6.56 -4.38 4.18
N LEU A 178 7.32 -4.00 5.23
CA LEU A 178 6.85 -3.00 6.20
C LEU A 178 6.57 -1.66 5.51
N GLY A 179 7.45 -1.23 4.63
CA GLY A 179 7.28 0.01 3.88
C GLY A 179 6.08 -0.02 2.94
N ALA A 180 5.77 -1.15 2.30
CA ALA A 180 4.56 -1.32 1.50
C ALA A 180 3.29 -1.13 2.35
N ALA A 181 3.26 -1.66 3.58
CA ALA A 181 2.17 -1.45 4.53
C ALA A 181 2.05 0.03 4.94
N LEU A 182 3.18 0.72 5.17
CA LEU A 182 3.21 2.15 5.51
C LEU A 182 2.73 3.03 4.35
N ILE A 183 3.11 2.73 3.11
CA ILE A 183 2.60 3.40 1.91
C ILE A 183 1.08 3.27 1.84
N TRP A 184 0.56 2.05 2.02
CA TRP A 184 -0.88 1.80 1.99
C TRP A 184 -1.62 2.52 3.11
N LEU A 185 -1.10 2.48 4.33
CA LEU A 185 -1.61 3.24 5.46
C LEU A 185 -1.64 4.75 5.17
N SER A 186 -0.56 5.28 4.59
CA SER A 186 -0.41 6.71 4.29
C SER A 186 -1.41 7.19 3.24
N ILE A 187 -1.59 6.46 2.12
CA ILE A 187 -2.53 6.88 1.08
C ILE A 187 -3.99 6.81 1.57
N TRP A 188 -4.35 5.80 2.37
CA TRP A 188 -5.68 5.74 2.96
C TRP A 188 -5.91 6.83 4.01
N ASN A 189 -4.88 7.21 4.79
CA ASN A 189 -4.98 8.35 5.68
C ASN A 189 -5.24 9.65 4.89
N ILE A 190 -4.56 9.88 3.77
CA ILE A 190 -4.82 11.02 2.87
C ILE A 190 -6.26 10.96 2.36
N SER A 191 -6.72 9.81 1.88
CA SER A 191 -8.07 9.60 1.35
C SER A 191 -9.15 9.92 2.40
N PHE A 192 -9.00 9.44 3.63
CA PHE A 192 -9.95 9.73 4.71
C PHE A 192 -9.93 11.20 5.15
N LYS A 193 -8.75 11.82 5.19
CA LYS A 193 -8.59 13.23 5.59
C LYS A 193 -9.11 14.21 4.54
N SER A 194 -9.19 13.80 3.29
CA SER A 194 -9.66 14.61 2.16
C SER A 194 -11.17 14.55 1.88
N GLN A 195 -11.96 13.92 2.78
CA GLN A 195 -13.41 13.79 2.64
C GLN A 195 -14.14 14.59 3.69
N ALA A 196 -15.19 15.34 3.30
CA ALA A 196 -16.09 15.97 4.26
C ALA A 196 -16.81 14.91 5.12
N PHE A 197 -17.05 15.25 6.37
CA PHE A 197 -17.87 14.41 7.25
C PHE A 197 -19.32 14.49 6.78
N SER A 198 -19.85 13.43 6.20
CA SER A 198 -21.31 13.25 6.14
C SER A 198 -21.77 12.79 7.53
N ARG A 199 -22.26 13.70 8.35
CA ARG A 199 -23.04 13.33 9.54
C ARG A 199 -24.32 12.67 9.05
N ARG A 200 -24.39 11.37 9.08
CA ARG A 200 -25.61 10.58 9.10
C ARG A 200 -25.76 9.92 10.45
#